data_de187b5cd670afdccaa25f2942b12f1d
#
_entry.id   de187b5cd670afdccaa25f2942b12f1d
#
_cell.length_a   1.000
_cell.length_b   1.000
_cell.length_c   1.000
_cell.angle_alpha   90.00
_cell.angle_beta   90.00
_cell.angle_gamma   90.00
#
_symmetry.space_group_name_H-M   'P 1'
#
loop_
_entity.id
_entity.type
_entity.pdbx_description
1 polymer ?
#
loop_
_entity_poly.entity_id
_entity_poly.type
_entity_poly.pdbx_seq_one_letter_code
_entity_poly.pdbx_strand_id
1 'polypeptide(L)'
;MNRKPDVEVVFEFNGTRMNPAADGYRPAHLITDNYLTTGVHHYYQMNAVPPNGTAKGTITFLSPEAYPHSLWIGKKINIQEGDRIVGYATIVKIFNSLLCSEDRA
;
A
#
# COMPACT_ATOMS: atom_id res chain seq x y z
N MET A 1 3.30 -11.08 -13.91
CA MET A 1 4.21 -9.93 -13.74
C MET A 1 5.23 -10.20 -12.66
N ASN A 2 6.50 -10.06 -12.99
CA ASN A 2 7.57 -10.47 -12.09
C ASN A 2 8.34 -9.31 -11.46
N ARG A 3 7.69 -8.15 -11.37
CA ARG A 3 8.31 -7.02 -10.69
C ARG A 3 8.49 -7.32 -9.21
N LYS A 4 9.60 -6.87 -8.65
CA LYS A 4 9.81 -6.91 -7.22
C LYS A 4 8.88 -5.89 -6.56
N PRO A 5 8.40 -6.17 -5.33
CA PRO A 5 7.59 -5.20 -4.63
C PRO A 5 8.37 -3.92 -4.36
N ASP A 6 7.64 -2.82 -4.24
CA ASP A 6 8.24 -1.52 -3.99
C ASP A 6 8.43 -1.25 -2.49
N VAL A 7 7.47 -1.69 -1.67
CA VAL A 7 7.51 -1.43 -0.23
C VAL A 7 6.97 -2.62 0.55
N GLU A 8 7.41 -2.74 1.79
CA GLU A 8 6.79 -3.62 2.77
C GLU A 8 6.00 -2.75 3.74
N VAL A 9 4.80 -3.19 4.10
CA VAL A 9 3.88 -2.39 4.89
C VAL A 9 3.13 -3.25 5.90
N VAL A 10 2.51 -2.57 6.87
CA VAL A 10 1.45 -3.16 7.70
C VAL A 10 0.13 -2.59 7.19
N PHE A 11 -0.76 -3.48 6.76
CA PHE A 11 -2.11 -3.12 6.31
C PHE A 11 -3.07 -3.14 7.49
N GLU A 12 -3.94 -2.11 7.56
CA GLU A 12 -5.00 -2.02 8.55
C GLU A 12 -6.29 -1.66 7.84
N PHE A 13 -7.22 -2.61 7.72
CA PHE A 13 -8.51 -2.36 7.11
C PHE A 13 -9.50 -1.87 8.18
N ASN A 14 -10.40 -0.97 7.79
CA ASN A 14 -11.22 -0.22 8.76
C ASN A 14 -12.67 -0.73 8.88
N GLY A 15 -12.99 -1.86 8.26
CA GLY A 15 -14.33 -2.44 8.34
C GLY A 15 -15.29 -1.93 7.26
N THR A 16 -14.86 -1.02 6.41
CA THR A 16 -15.73 -0.43 5.39
C THR A 16 -16.05 -1.39 4.25
N ARG A 17 -15.11 -2.25 3.87
CA ARG A 17 -15.36 -3.24 2.83
C ARG A 17 -16.32 -4.30 3.35
N MET A 18 -17.17 -4.83 2.45
CA MET A 18 -18.07 -5.93 2.81
C MET A 18 -17.37 -7.28 2.77
N ASN A 19 -16.39 -7.44 1.89
CA ASN A 19 -15.71 -8.71 1.67
C ASN A 19 -14.24 -8.61 2.04
N PRO A 20 -13.60 -9.75 2.40
CA PRO A 20 -12.16 -9.77 2.64
C PRO A 20 -11.39 -9.30 1.42
N ALA A 21 -10.22 -8.71 1.65
CA ALA A 21 -9.31 -8.31 0.59
C ALA A 21 -8.41 -9.50 0.26
N ALA A 22 -8.61 -10.08 -0.93
CA ALA A 22 -7.83 -11.23 -1.36
C ALA A 22 -6.40 -10.82 -1.72
N ASP A 23 -5.47 -11.77 -1.61
CA ASP A 23 -4.11 -11.56 -2.11
C ASP A 23 -4.16 -11.17 -3.59
N GLY A 24 -3.41 -10.14 -3.97
CA GLY A 24 -3.51 -9.59 -5.32
C GLY A 24 -4.49 -8.43 -5.45
N TYR A 25 -5.15 -8.05 -4.37
CA TYR A 25 -6.06 -6.90 -4.32
C TYR A 25 -5.37 -5.65 -4.88
N ARG A 26 -6.08 -4.87 -5.70
CA ARG A 26 -5.51 -3.73 -6.45
C ARG A 26 -6.25 -2.42 -6.19
N PRO A 27 -6.25 -1.92 -4.97
CA PRO A 27 -6.92 -0.64 -4.68
C PRO A 27 -6.04 0.54 -5.08
N ALA A 28 -6.62 1.75 -4.97
CA ALA A 28 -5.86 2.98 -5.05
C ALA A 28 -5.20 3.28 -3.70
N HIS A 29 -4.10 4.02 -3.75
CA HIS A 29 -3.36 4.46 -2.58
C HIS A 29 -3.12 5.95 -2.69
N LEU A 30 -3.43 6.69 -1.63
CA LEU A 30 -3.15 8.12 -1.61
C LEU A 30 -1.71 8.34 -1.15
N ILE A 31 -0.84 8.56 -2.13
CA ILE A 31 0.61 8.70 -1.88
C ILE A 31 0.92 10.07 -1.32
N THR A 32 0.35 11.10 -1.93
CA THR A 32 0.46 12.49 -1.48
C THR A 32 -0.94 13.05 -1.38
N ASP A 33 -1.09 14.30 -0.95
CA ASP A 33 -2.39 14.88 -0.66
C ASP A 33 -3.40 14.80 -1.80
N ASN A 34 -2.93 14.72 -3.03
CA ASN A 34 -3.83 14.71 -4.19
C ASN A 34 -3.40 13.75 -5.29
N TYR A 35 -2.61 12.72 -4.97
CA TYR A 35 -2.19 11.75 -5.97
C TYR A 35 -2.55 10.33 -5.55
N LEU A 36 -3.53 9.75 -6.25
CA LEU A 36 -3.94 8.35 -6.08
C LEU A 36 -3.24 7.48 -7.10
N THR A 37 -2.74 6.34 -6.68
CA THR A 37 -2.10 5.38 -7.57
C THR A 37 -2.49 3.96 -7.22
N THR A 38 -2.65 3.13 -8.23
CA THR A 38 -2.97 1.72 -8.04
C THR A 38 -1.73 0.96 -7.60
N GLY A 39 -1.90 0.06 -6.64
CA GLY A 39 -0.86 -0.86 -6.23
C GLY A 39 -1.45 -2.25 -5.99
N VAL A 40 -0.62 -3.27 -6.13
CA VAL A 40 -1.02 -4.66 -5.93
C VAL A 40 -0.55 -5.10 -4.56
N HIS A 41 -1.48 -5.62 -3.75
CA HIS A 41 -1.17 -6.13 -2.41
C HIS A 41 -0.77 -7.59 -2.45
N HIS A 42 0.26 -7.92 -1.69
CA HIS A 42 0.59 -9.31 -1.37
C HIS A 42 0.66 -9.42 0.15
N TYR A 43 -0.08 -10.35 0.72
CA TYR A 43 -0.15 -10.55 2.17
C TYR A 43 0.70 -11.76 2.56
N TYR A 44 1.56 -11.60 3.57
CA TYR A 44 2.39 -12.69 4.02
C TYR A 44 1.54 -13.73 4.73
N GLN A 45 1.67 -15.00 4.31
CA GLN A 45 1.05 -16.14 4.99
C GLN A 45 -0.48 -16.07 5.09
N MET A 46 -1.12 -15.26 4.23
CA MET A 46 -2.57 -15.11 4.22
C MET A 46 -3.06 -15.07 2.78
N ASN A 47 -4.21 -15.71 2.54
CA ASN A 47 -4.86 -15.63 1.22
C ASN A 47 -5.79 -14.44 1.12
N ALA A 48 -6.27 -13.93 2.24
CA ALA A 48 -7.17 -12.78 2.29
C ALA A 48 -7.13 -12.16 3.68
N VAL A 49 -7.42 -10.87 3.75
CA VAL A 49 -7.48 -10.13 5.02
C VAL A 49 -8.92 -9.73 5.26
N PRO A 50 -9.49 -10.02 6.44
CA PRO A 50 -10.87 -9.63 6.75
C PRO A 50 -11.09 -8.12 6.63
N PRO A 51 -12.35 -7.67 6.44
CA PRO A 51 -12.64 -6.24 6.23
C PRO A 51 -12.13 -5.30 7.32
N ASN A 52 -11.98 -5.77 8.55
CA ASN A 52 -11.42 -4.97 9.64
C ASN A 52 -10.17 -5.62 10.24
N GLY A 53 -9.47 -6.44 9.42
CA GLY A 53 -8.26 -7.13 9.87
C GLY A 53 -7.00 -6.37 9.56
N THR A 54 -5.88 -6.93 10.02
CA THR A 54 -4.55 -6.41 9.77
C THR A 54 -3.70 -7.50 9.15
N ALA A 55 -2.68 -7.09 8.40
CA ALA A 55 -1.74 -8.03 7.80
C ALA A 55 -0.44 -7.32 7.49
N LYS A 56 0.65 -8.07 7.47
CA LYS A 56 1.91 -7.58 6.96
C LYS A 56 2.08 -8.09 5.53
N GLY A 57 2.64 -7.28 4.67
CA GLY A 57 2.84 -7.67 3.28
C GLY A 57 3.53 -6.61 2.48
N THR A 58 3.33 -6.66 1.16
CA THR A 58 4.01 -5.75 0.25
C THR A 58 3.01 -5.07 -0.66
N ILE A 59 3.43 -3.93 -1.23
CA ILE A 59 2.71 -3.26 -2.31
C ILE A 59 3.66 -3.13 -3.50
N THR A 60 3.17 -3.50 -4.69
CA THR A 60 3.84 -3.23 -5.96
C THR A 60 3.02 -2.17 -6.68
N PHE A 61 3.57 -0.96 -6.81
CA PHE A 61 2.86 0.14 -7.46
C PHE A 61 2.97 0.02 -8.98
N LEU A 62 1.95 0.50 -9.71
CA LEU A 62 1.97 0.43 -11.17
C LEU A 62 2.95 1.42 -11.78
N SER A 63 3.09 2.61 -11.20
CA SER A 63 3.89 3.68 -11.80
C SER A 63 4.69 4.43 -10.74
N PRO A 64 5.62 3.75 -10.04
CA PRO A 64 6.37 4.40 -8.96
C PRO A 64 7.22 5.59 -9.44
N GLU A 65 7.64 5.60 -10.71
CA GLU A 65 8.43 6.69 -11.28
C GLU A 65 7.65 8.00 -11.37
N ALA A 66 6.33 7.97 -11.22
CA ALA A 66 5.52 9.18 -11.27
C ALA A 66 5.56 9.99 -9.97
N TYR A 67 6.01 9.40 -8.86
CA TYR A 67 6.04 10.08 -7.56
C TYR A 67 7.29 9.71 -6.76
N PRO A 68 8.49 10.00 -7.34
CA PRO A 68 9.74 9.68 -6.65
C PRO A 68 9.88 10.46 -5.34
N HIS A 69 10.63 9.90 -4.40
CA HIS A 69 11.00 10.53 -3.13
C HIS A 69 9.80 10.92 -2.27
N SER A 70 8.71 10.17 -2.37
CA SER A 70 7.44 10.50 -1.70
C SER A 70 7.16 9.68 -0.44
N LEU A 71 7.94 8.64 -0.17
CA LEU A 71 7.69 7.71 0.93
C LEU A 71 8.85 7.68 1.92
N TRP A 72 8.53 7.35 3.16
CA TRP A 72 9.52 7.17 4.24
C TRP A 72 9.00 6.13 5.22
N ILE A 73 9.90 5.55 6.00
CA ILE A 73 9.54 4.57 7.02
C ILE A 73 8.61 5.23 8.04
N GLY A 74 7.49 4.59 8.33
CA GLY A 74 6.49 5.09 9.26
C GLY A 74 5.37 5.90 8.62
N LYS A 75 5.51 6.27 7.34
CA LYS A 75 4.43 6.98 6.65
C LYS A 75 3.21 6.07 6.53
N LYS A 76 2.04 6.62 6.84
CA LYS A 76 0.77 5.92 6.70
C LYS A 76 0.03 6.50 5.49
N ILE A 77 -0.30 5.64 4.53
CA ILE A 77 -1.03 6.06 3.33
C ILE A 77 -2.42 5.43 3.33
N ASN A 78 -3.40 6.15 2.76
CA ASN A 78 -4.76 5.65 2.65
C ASN A 78 -4.86 4.57 1.59
N ILE A 79 -5.68 3.55 1.85
CA ILE A 79 -6.10 2.57 0.86
C ILE A 79 -7.54 2.92 0.51
N GLN A 80 -7.82 3.14 -0.79
CA GLN A 80 -9.11 3.67 -1.21
C GLN A 80 -9.74 2.87 -2.36
N GLU A 81 -11.06 2.84 -2.35
CA GLU A 81 -11.87 2.38 -3.48
C GLU A 81 -12.69 3.60 -3.91
N GLY A 82 -12.24 4.26 -4.98
CA GLY A 82 -12.76 5.56 -5.34
C GLY A 82 -12.48 6.57 -4.23
N ASP A 83 -13.51 7.25 -3.75
CA ASP A 83 -13.39 8.23 -2.67
C ASP A 83 -13.47 7.61 -1.28
N ARG A 84 -13.73 6.30 -1.21
CA ARG A 84 -13.97 5.63 0.06
C ARG A 84 -12.67 5.08 0.62
N ILE A 85 -12.31 5.48 1.83
CA ILE A 85 -11.14 4.95 2.51
C ILE A 85 -11.53 3.61 3.13
N VAL A 86 -10.83 2.54 2.74
CA VAL A 86 -11.10 1.19 3.26
C VAL A 86 -10.03 0.73 4.24
N GLY A 87 -8.94 1.46 4.35
CA GLY A 87 -7.87 1.10 5.28
C GLY A 87 -6.64 1.97 5.09
N TYR A 88 -5.57 1.53 5.70
CA TYR A 88 -4.28 2.25 5.70
C TYR A 88 -3.14 1.27 5.54
N ALA A 89 -2.04 1.74 4.96
CA ALA A 89 -0.79 0.99 4.88
C ALA A 89 0.31 1.84 5.49
N THR A 90 0.99 1.29 6.49
CA THR A 90 2.13 1.95 7.13
C THR A 90 3.41 1.37 6.58
N ILE A 91 4.28 2.23 6.05
CA ILE A 91 5.53 1.82 5.41
C ILE A 91 6.50 1.34 6.47
N VAL A 92 7.00 0.11 6.33
CA VAL A 92 8.02 -0.44 7.24
C VAL A 92 9.34 -0.71 6.55
N LYS A 93 9.33 -0.90 5.22
CA LYS A 93 10.55 -1.02 4.40
C LYS A 93 10.31 -0.44 3.03
N ILE A 94 11.34 0.13 2.43
CA ILE A 94 11.26 0.63 1.04
C ILE A 94 12.32 -0.14 0.24
N PHE A 95 11.84 -1.01 -0.65
CA PHE A 95 12.73 -1.79 -1.52
C PHE A 95 13.13 -1.02 -2.77
N ASN A 96 12.22 -0.17 -3.27
CA ASN A 96 12.47 0.67 -4.43
C ASN A 96 12.99 2.02 -3.94
N SER A 97 14.32 2.20 -4.02
CA SER A 97 14.96 3.41 -3.50
C SER A 97 14.49 4.70 -4.18
N LEU A 98 13.94 4.60 -5.40
CA LEU A 98 13.38 5.77 -6.09
C LEU A 98 12.28 6.44 -5.27
N LEU A 99 11.51 5.65 -4.51
CA LEU A 99 10.40 6.17 -3.71
C LEU A 99 10.83 6.79 -2.39
N CYS A 100 12.04 6.51 -1.94
CA CYS A 100 12.49 6.94 -0.62
C CYS A 100 12.76 8.43 -0.59
N SER A 101 12.17 9.11 0.40
CA SER A 101 12.44 10.53 0.63
C SER A 101 13.85 10.69 1.20
N GLU A 102 14.68 11.51 0.56
CA GLU A 102 16.06 11.73 1.00
C GLU A 102 16.11 12.40 2.37
N ASP A 103 15.11 13.21 2.68
CA ASP A 103 15.06 13.95 3.94
C ASP A 103 14.66 13.07 5.13
N ARG A 104 14.19 11.83 4.87
CA ARG A 104 13.60 10.97 5.89
C ARG A 104 14.07 9.52 5.78
N ALA A 105 15.11 9.30 5.02
CA ALA A 105 15.63 7.96 4.80
C ALA A 105 16.23 7.34 6.05
#